data_99844ca47620d72146c187640498bae0
#
_entry.id   99844ca47620d72146c187640498bae0
#
_cell.length_a   1.000
_cell.length_b   1.000
_cell.length_c   1.000
_cell.angle_alpha   90.00
_cell.angle_beta   90.00
_cell.angle_gamma   90.00
#
_symmetry.space_group_name_H-M   'P 1'
#
loop_
_entity.id
_entity.type
_entity.pdbx_description
1 polymer ?
#
loop_
_entity_poly.entity_id
_entity_poly.type
_entity_poly.pdbx_seq_one_letter_code
_entity_poly.pdbx_strand_id
1 'polypeptide(L)'
;MSIRSNWCEYDKETRKYIKKRDKNECVICHNKGALQIMHIFLSRAKGGKGCKENGVLGCIKCHSILDNPIGEEQNKKSKEIMDYCKNYVIEKEHIKYNQEFINSLKFDKIGYEKEQIKKFEYKLKTRCKNCKWLVKNKYGNTSIPSYYCKIKRKIQNKNKEICNDFKNLQN
;
A
#
# COMPACT_ATOMS: atom_id res chain seq x y z
N MET A 1 10.28 -6.78 -8.19
CA MET A 1 9.34 -5.66 -8.49
C MET A 1 10.06 -4.34 -8.35
N SER A 2 9.73 -3.34 -9.19
CA SER A 2 10.29 -1.99 -9.08
C SER A 2 9.74 -1.27 -7.83
N ILE A 3 10.46 -0.22 -7.36
CA ILE A 3 10.02 0.62 -6.23
C ILE A 3 8.64 1.22 -6.50
N ARG A 4 8.40 1.70 -7.73
CA ARG A 4 7.11 2.23 -8.16
C ARG A 4 6.00 1.18 -8.13
N SER A 5 6.30 -0.04 -8.55
CA SER A 5 5.32 -1.14 -8.49
C SER A 5 4.90 -1.42 -7.05
N ASN A 6 5.87 -1.44 -6.12
CA ASN A 6 5.57 -1.65 -4.70
C ASN A 6 4.74 -0.51 -4.07
N TRP A 7 4.94 0.74 -4.53
CA TRP A 7 4.13 1.88 -4.12
C TRP A 7 2.66 1.72 -4.51
N CYS A 8 2.42 1.22 -5.72
CA CYS A 8 1.08 1.06 -6.26
C CYS A 8 0.36 -0.20 -5.73
N GLU A 9 1.07 -1.12 -5.06
CA GLU A 9 0.46 -2.32 -4.51
C GLU A 9 -0.24 -2.04 -3.18
N TYR A 10 -1.42 -2.64 -3.02
CA TYR A 10 -2.10 -2.69 -1.73
C TYR A 10 -1.42 -3.74 -0.86
N ASP A 11 -0.91 -3.37 0.29
CA ASP A 11 -0.38 -4.32 1.26
C ASP A 11 -1.50 -5.19 1.87
N LYS A 12 -1.11 -6.23 2.59
CA LYS A 12 -2.05 -7.21 3.16
C LYS A 12 -3.09 -6.58 4.09
N GLU A 13 -2.67 -5.62 4.91
CA GLU A 13 -3.54 -4.96 5.88
C GLU A 13 -4.52 -4.01 5.17
N THR A 14 -4.04 -3.25 4.19
CA THR A 14 -4.89 -2.39 3.35
C THR A 14 -5.93 -3.21 2.59
N ARG A 15 -5.55 -4.35 2.01
CA ARG A 15 -6.49 -5.27 1.35
C ARG A 15 -7.56 -5.79 2.30
N LYS A 16 -7.17 -6.19 3.51
CA LYS A 16 -8.10 -6.66 4.55
C LYS A 16 -9.06 -5.55 4.98
N TYR A 17 -8.53 -4.34 5.18
CA TYR A 17 -9.34 -3.18 5.54
C TYR A 17 -10.39 -2.86 4.47
N ILE A 18 -9.98 -2.71 3.19
CA ILE A 18 -10.89 -2.41 2.09
C ILE A 18 -11.98 -3.49 1.96
N LYS A 19 -11.60 -4.77 2.03
CA LYS A 19 -12.58 -5.88 2.02
C LYS A 19 -13.62 -5.75 3.13
N LYS A 20 -13.19 -5.43 4.34
CA LYS A 20 -14.11 -5.25 5.48
C LYS A 20 -15.00 -4.02 5.30
N ARG A 21 -14.42 -2.86 4.92
CA ARG A 21 -15.14 -1.61 4.67
C ARG A 21 -16.24 -1.79 3.63
N ASP A 22 -15.93 -2.48 2.53
CA ASP A 22 -16.80 -2.69 1.38
C ASP A 22 -17.62 -4.00 1.50
N LYS A 23 -17.73 -4.58 2.73
CA LYS A 23 -18.57 -5.75 3.07
C LYS A 23 -18.30 -7.00 2.22
N ASN A 24 -17.07 -7.13 1.65
CA ASN A 24 -16.73 -8.20 0.70
C ASN A 24 -17.67 -8.27 -0.52
N GLU A 25 -18.11 -7.13 -1.02
CA GLU A 25 -18.93 -7.02 -2.22
C GLU A 25 -18.47 -5.87 -3.11
N CYS A 26 -18.85 -5.92 -4.39
CA CYS A 26 -18.64 -4.81 -5.32
C CYS A 26 -19.42 -3.59 -4.86
N VAL A 27 -18.74 -2.45 -4.65
CA VAL A 27 -19.42 -1.21 -4.18
C VAL A 27 -20.42 -0.65 -5.20
N ILE A 28 -20.36 -1.10 -6.48
CA ILE A 28 -21.16 -0.59 -7.59
C ILE A 28 -22.42 -1.44 -7.77
N CYS A 29 -22.30 -2.77 -7.83
CA CYS A 29 -23.40 -3.67 -8.17
C CYS A 29 -23.68 -4.74 -7.10
N HIS A 30 -23.01 -4.68 -5.95
CA HIS A 30 -23.17 -5.58 -4.80
C HIS A 30 -22.89 -7.07 -5.09
N ASN A 31 -22.29 -7.38 -6.25
CA ASN A 31 -21.88 -8.75 -6.58
C ASN A 31 -20.75 -9.20 -5.64
N LYS A 32 -20.84 -10.44 -5.15
CA LYS A 32 -19.85 -11.05 -4.23
C LYS A 32 -18.85 -11.99 -4.92
N GLY A 33 -19.00 -12.20 -6.24
CA GLY A 33 -18.04 -13.02 -7.02
C GLY A 33 -16.78 -12.23 -7.35
N ALA A 34 -15.75 -12.91 -7.81
CA ALA A 34 -14.46 -12.40 -8.32
C ALA A 34 -14.19 -10.90 -8.14
N LEU A 35 -13.81 -10.52 -6.92
CA LEU A 35 -13.60 -9.11 -6.53
C LEU A 35 -12.13 -8.70 -6.67
N GLN A 36 -11.91 -7.48 -7.14
CA GLN A 36 -10.61 -6.83 -7.25
C GLN A 36 -10.65 -5.46 -6.56
N ILE A 37 -9.49 -4.97 -6.12
CA ILE A 37 -9.39 -3.59 -5.63
C ILE A 37 -9.01 -2.68 -6.80
N MET A 38 -9.87 -1.71 -7.06
CA MET A 38 -9.73 -0.72 -8.12
C MET A 38 -9.13 0.56 -7.59
N HIS A 39 -8.19 1.17 -8.33
CA HIS A 39 -7.67 2.51 -8.04
C HIS A 39 -8.67 3.57 -8.54
N ILE A 40 -9.11 4.47 -7.66
CA ILE A 40 -10.22 5.38 -7.95
C ILE A 40 -9.78 6.82 -8.25
N PHE A 41 -8.92 7.42 -7.45
CA PHE A 41 -8.48 8.81 -7.66
C PHE A 41 -7.30 8.91 -8.60
N LEU A 42 -6.33 8.02 -8.46
CA LEU A 42 -5.15 7.97 -9.31
C LEU A 42 -4.84 6.51 -9.67
N SER A 43 -4.91 6.19 -10.97
CA SER A 43 -4.71 4.83 -11.47
C SER A 43 -3.28 4.33 -11.22
N ARG A 44 -3.12 3.01 -11.16
CA ARG A 44 -1.81 2.35 -11.07
C ARG A 44 -0.87 2.77 -12.21
N ALA A 45 -1.38 2.89 -13.44
CA ALA A 45 -0.62 3.32 -14.60
C ALA A 45 -0.01 4.72 -14.41
N LYS A 46 -0.74 5.62 -13.75
CA LYS A 46 -0.28 6.97 -13.40
C LYS A 46 0.53 7.02 -12.10
N GLY A 47 0.86 5.88 -11.48
CA GLY A 47 1.65 5.79 -10.26
C GLY A 47 0.85 6.04 -8.99
N GLY A 48 -0.45 5.75 -9.01
CA GLY A 48 -1.33 5.90 -7.86
C GLY A 48 -0.96 4.97 -6.69
N LYS A 49 -0.91 5.51 -5.48
CA LYS A 49 -0.59 4.78 -4.25
C LYS A 49 -1.64 3.69 -3.98
N GLY A 50 -1.17 2.49 -3.60
CA GLY A 50 -2.01 1.41 -3.11
C GLY A 50 -2.37 1.63 -1.63
N CYS A 51 -3.30 2.54 -1.35
CA CYS A 51 -3.78 2.85 0.00
C CYS A 51 -5.31 2.78 0.07
N LYS A 52 -5.85 2.75 1.28
CA LYS A 52 -7.30 2.60 1.49
C LYS A 52 -8.11 3.75 0.91
N GLU A 53 -7.52 4.95 0.88
CA GLU A 53 -8.12 6.15 0.33
C GLU A 53 -8.17 6.16 -1.21
N ASN A 54 -7.37 5.33 -1.88
CA ASN A 54 -7.33 5.24 -3.34
C ASN A 54 -7.90 3.91 -3.86
N GLY A 55 -8.60 3.15 -3.04
CA GLY A 55 -9.07 1.82 -3.42
C GLY A 55 -10.49 1.50 -3.00
N VAL A 56 -11.23 0.80 -3.89
CA VAL A 56 -12.53 0.19 -3.58
C VAL A 56 -12.62 -1.23 -4.14
N LEU A 57 -13.48 -2.07 -3.58
CA LEU A 57 -13.80 -3.36 -4.16
C LEU A 57 -14.73 -3.20 -5.37
N GLY A 58 -14.33 -3.77 -6.49
CA GLY A 58 -15.16 -3.92 -7.68
C GLY A 58 -15.15 -5.33 -8.23
N CYS A 59 -16.23 -5.77 -8.83
CA CYS A 59 -16.22 -7.01 -9.59
C CYS A 59 -15.57 -6.80 -10.96
N ILE A 60 -15.13 -7.89 -11.61
CA ILE A 60 -14.45 -7.83 -12.90
C ILE A 60 -15.25 -7.05 -13.95
N LYS A 61 -16.58 -7.21 -13.99
CA LYS A 61 -17.45 -6.51 -14.96
C LYS A 61 -17.42 -4.99 -14.74
N CYS A 62 -17.60 -4.53 -13.49
CA CYS A 62 -17.57 -3.10 -13.19
C CYS A 62 -16.17 -2.49 -13.39
N HIS A 63 -15.10 -3.23 -13.04
CA HIS A 63 -13.73 -2.81 -13.27
C HIS A 63 -13.41 -2.66 -14.77
N SER A 64 -13.87 -3.63 -15.60
CA SER A 64 -13.69 -3.56 -17.04
C SER A 64 -14.36 -2.32 -17.67
N ILE A 65 -15.55 -1.94 -17.22
CA ILE A 65 -16.22 -0.71 -17.68
C ILE A 65 -15.42 0.55 -17.30
N LEU A 66 -14.77 0.54 -16.13
CA LEU A 66 -13.94 1.67 -15.70
C LEU A 66 -12.65 1.80 -16.51
N ASP A 67 -11.96 0.69 -16.75
CA ASP A 67 -10.64 0.70 -17.38
C ASP A 67 -10.71 0.79 -18.91
N ASN A 68 -11.72 0.19 -19.54
CA ASN A 68 -11.83 0.05 -20.99
C ASN A 68 -13.26 0.26 -21.48
N PRO A 69 -13.84 1.46 -21.30
CA PRO A 69 -15.18 1.73 -21.80
C PRO A 69 -15.19 1.74 -23.33
N ILE A 70 -16.18 1.06 -23.95
CA ILE A 70 -16.33 0.97 -25.40
C ILE A 70 -17.58 1.77 -25.82
N GLY A 71 -17.37 2.80 -26.66
CA GLY A 71 -18.44 3.66 -27.16
C GLY A 71 -18.91 4.72 -26.16
N GLU A 72 -19.79 5.60 -26.62
CA GLU A 72 -20.23 6.78 -25.84
C GLU A 72 -21.00 6.42 -24.58
N GLU A 73 -21.89 5.44 -24.68
CA GLU A 73 -22.72 4.99 -23.55
C GLU A 73 -21.87 4.44 -22.40
N GLN A 74 -20.89 3.58 -22.71
CA GLN A 74 -19.99 3.06 -21.68
C GLN A 74 -19.05 4.12 -21.13
N ASN A 75 -18.62 5.10 -21.93
CA ASN A 75 -17.85 6.23 -21.47
C ASN A 75 -18.62 7.08 -20.46
N LYS A 76 -19.89 7.35 -20.71
CA LYS A 76 -20.78 8.05 -19.78
C LYS A 76 -20.93 7.26 -18.49
N LYS A 77 -21.25 5.98 -18.60
CA LYS A 77 -21.40 5.06 -17.46
C LYS A 77 -20.09 4.93 -16.65
N SER A 78 -18.94 4.86 -17.28
CA SER A 78 -17.63 4.84 -16.62
C SER A 78 -17.42 6.08 -15.76
N LYS A 79 -17.75 7.29 -16.27
CA LYS A 79 -17.66 8.53 -15.49
C LYS A 79 -18.59 8.51 -14.27
N GLU A 80 -19.85 8.11 -14.44
CA GLU A 80 -20.83 8.01 -13.37
C GLU A 80 -20.37 7.04 -12.26
N ILE A 81 -19.88 5.86 -12.65
CA ILE A 81 -19.32 4.87 -11.73
C ILE A 81 -18.10 5.42 -11.00
N MET A 82 -17.20 6.10 -11.72
CA MET A 82 -16.00 6.67 -11.13
C MET A 82 -16.35 7.74 -10.09
N ASP A 83 -17.29 8.62 -10.39
CA ASP A 83 -17.72 9.68 -9.49
C ASP A 83 -18.46 9.10 -8.26
N TYR A 84 -19.27 8.08 -8.46
CA TYR A 84 -19.89 7.33 -7.37
C TYR A 84 -18.84 6.72 -6.43
N CYS A 85 -17.83 6.02 -6.98
CA CYS A 85 -16.77 5.40 -6.19
C CYS A 85 -15.93 6.42 -5.44
N LYS A 86 -15.62 7.57 -6.06
CA LYS A 86 -14.89 8.66 -5.39
C LYS A 86 -15.69 9.22 -4.21
N ASN A 87 -16.97 9.53 -4.42
CA ASN A 87 -17.82 10.05 -3.37
C ASN A 87 -17.98 9.05 -2.22
N TYR A 88 -18.14 7.77 -2.54
CA TYR A 88 -18.18 6.69 -1.55
C TYR A 88 -16.92 6.67 -0.68
N VAL A 89 -15.72 6.75 -1.28
CA VAL A 89 -14.46 6.74 -0.53
C VAL A 89 -14.28 8.03 0.27
N ILE A 90 -14.61 9.18 -0.31
CA ILE A 90 -14.56 10.48 0.39
C ILE A 90 -15.38 10.43 1.68
N GLU A 91 -16.61 9.92 1.61
CA GLU A 91 -17.49 9.77 2.76
C GLU A 91 -16.93 8.77 3.78
N LYS A 92 -16.56 7.56 3.34
CA LYS A 92 -16.10 6.48 4.23
C LYS A 92 -14.77 6.75 4.91
N GLU A 93 -13.87 7.44 4.25
CA GLU A 93 -12.53 7.75 4.77
C GLU A 93 -12.41 9.20 5.27
N HIS A 94 -13.50 9.97 5.27
CA HIS A 94 -13.55 11.38 5.70
C HIS A 94 -12.48 12.24 5.02
N ILE A 95 -12.35 12.08 3.69
CA ILE A 95 -11.29 12.75 2.91
C ILE A 95 -11.64 14.21 2.65
N LYS A 96 -10.72 15.10 2.97
CA LYS A 96 -10.73 16.46 2.42
C LYS A 96 -10.20 16.42 0.99
N TYR A 97 -11.12 16.32 0.01
CA TYR A 97 -10.75 16.21 -1.41
C TYR A 97 -10.23 17.55 -1.93
N ASN A 98 -8.93 17.61 -2.23
CA ASN A 98 -8.26 18.78 -2.78
C ASN A 98 -7.02 18.35 -3.58
N GLN A 99 -6.30 19.32 -4.16
CA GLN A 99 -5.09 19.03 -4.93
C GLN A 99 -3.96 18.44 -4.09
N GLU A 100 -3.87 18.77 -2.81
CA GLU A 100 -2.89 18.21 -1.88
C GLU A 100 -3.12 16.71 -1.67
N PHE A 101 -4.39 16.30 -1.48
CA PHE A 101 -4.75 14.90 -1.41
C PHE A 101 -4.36 14.14 -2.68
N ILE A 102 -4.67 14.66 -3.87
CA ILE A 102 -4.28 14.03 -5.15
C ILE A 102 -2.75 13.93 -5.27
N ASN A 103 -2.02 14.96 -4.87
CA ASN A 103 -0.56 14.93 -4.87
C ASN A 103 0.01 13.89 -3.90
N SER A 104 -0.63 13.65 -2.77
CA SER A 104 -0.21 12.62 -1.80
C SER A 104 -0.32 11.19 -2.34
N LEU A 105 -1.17 10.98 -3.35
CA LEU A 105 -1.33 9.68 -4.02
C LEU A 105 -0.29 9.44 -5.12
N LYS A 106 0.39 10.47 -5.61
CA LYS A 106 1.40 10.33 -6.67
C LYS A 106 2.64 9.62 -6.16
N PHE A 107 3.27 8.84 -7.03
CA PHE A 107 4.52 8.19 -6.71
C PHE A 107 5.60 9.22 -6.36
N ASP A 108 6.06 9.16 -5.13
CA ASP A 108 7.22 9.90 -4.62
C ASP A 108 8.27 8.89 -4.13
N LYS A 109 9.37 8.78 -4.88
CA LYS A 109 10.47 7.87 -4.56
C LYS A 109 11.07 8.14 -3.18
N ILE A 110 11.33 9.42 -2.89
CA ILE A 110 11.97 9.84 -1.63
C ILE A 110 11.03 9.59 -0.45
N GLY A 111 9.75 9.98 -0.60
CA GLY A 111 8.72 9.73 0.41
C GLY A 111 8.50 8.24 0.68
N TYR A 112 8.47 7.41 -0.38
CA TYR A 112 8.39 5.96 -0.25
C TYR A 112 9.57 5.38 0.53
N GLU A 113 10.79 5.76 0.20
CA GLU A 113 12.00 5.29 0.88
C GLU A 113 11.98 5.68 2.37
N LYS A 114 11.60 6.93 2.69
CA LYS A 114 11.42 7.39 4.07
C LYS A 114 10.36 6.57 4.83
N GLU A 115 9.22 6.28 4.20
CA GLU A 115 8.16 5.46 4.80
C GLU A 115 8.64 4.02 5.06
N GLN A 116 9.39 3.42 4.14
CA GLN A 116 9.98 2.10 4.35
C GLN A 116 10.98 2.07 5.50
N ILE A 117 11.80 3.12 5.64
CA ILE A 117 12.73 3.26 6.76
C ILE A 117 11.97 3.32 8.08
N LYS A 118 10.93 4.15 8.18
CA LYS A 118 10.07 4.25 9.38
C LYS A 118 9.42 2.91 9.74
N LYS A 119 8.85 2.20 8.74
CA LYS A 119 8.28 0.85 8.95
C LYS A 119 9.32 -0.14 9.45
N PHE A 120 10.52 -0.06 8.94
CA PHE A 120 11.64 -0.92 9.35
C PHE A 120 12.08 -0.59 10.79
N GLU A 121 12.25 0.68 11.12
CA GLU A 121 12.61 1.12 12.47
C GLU A 121 11.53 0.73 13.49
N TYR A 122 10.25 0.85 13.13
CA TYR A 122 9.15 0.39 13.99
C TYR A 122 9.22 -1.13 14.22
N LYS A 123 9.46 -1.93 13.16
CA LYS A 123 9.65 -3.38 13.29
C LYS A 123 10.85 -3.72 14.19
N LEU A 124 11.94 -2.99 14.07
CA LEU A 124 13.09 -3.15 14.93
C LEU A 124 12.75 -2.85 16.39
N LYS A 125 12.09 -1.72 16.65
CA LYS A 125 11.66 -1.35 18.00
C LYS A 125 10.74 -2.38 18.65
N THR A 126 9.85 -2.98 17.87
CA THR A 126 8.87 -3.95 18.39
C THR A 126 9.42 -5.37 18.52
N ARG A 127 10.30 -5.81 17.60
CA ARG A 127 10.83 -7.19 17.59
C ARG A 127 12.21 -7.33 18.22
N CYS A 128 13.03 -6.30 18.11
CA CYS A 128 14.39 -6.31 18.67
C CYS A 128 14.55 -5.34 19.84
N LYS A 129 13.47 -5.01 20.54
CA LYS A 129 13.40 -4.06 21.63
C LYS A 129 14.50 -4.25 22.70
N ASN A 130 14.90 -5.50 22.92
CA ASN A 130 15.90 -5.87 23.90
C ASN A 130 17.18 -6.46 23.26
N CYS A 131 17.35 -6.36 21.93
CA CYS A 131 18.52 -6.92 21.27
C CYS A 131 19.73 -5.99 21.37
N LYS A 132 20.56 -6.22 22.39
CA LYS A 132 21.85 -5.51 22.58
C LYS A 132 22.89 -5.71 21.48
N TRP A 133 22.63 -6.63 20.53
CA TRP A 133 23.53 -6.99 19.44
C TRP A 133 23.22 -6.28 18.13
N LEU A 134 22.13 -5.52 18.05
CA LEU A 134 21.77 -4.76 16.86
C LEU A 134 22.53 -3.44 16.83
N VAL A 135 23.35 -3.23 15.82
CA VAL A 135 24.17 -2.03 15.66
C VAL A 135 23.83 -1.33 14.34
N LYS A 136 23.64 -0.02 14.43
CA LYS A 136 23.48 0.83 13.24
C LYS A 136 24.83 0.92 12.52
N ASN A 137 24.88 0.59 11.25
CA ASN A 137 26.09 0.72 10.45
C ASN A 137 26.36 2.21 10.16
N LYS A 138 27.46 2.73 10.67
CA LYS A 138 27.88 4.12 10.47
C LYS A 138 28.60 4.37 9.14
N TYR A 139 28.96 3.31 8.40
CA TYR A 139 29.89 3.39 7.26
C TYR A 139 29.25 3.12 5.89
N GLY A 140 27.93 3.06 5.80
CA GLY A 140 27.26 2.88 4.50
C GLY A 140 27.07 4.20 3.78
N ASN A 141 27.70 4.37 2.61
CA ASN A 141 27.50 5.49 1.68
C ASN A 141 26.11 5.43 0.98
N THR A 142 25.15 4.72 1.55
CA THR A 142 23.79 4.62 1.02
C THR A 142 22.86 5.47 1.86
N SER A 143 21.95 6.16 1.21
CA SER A 143 20.90 6.98 1.84
C SER A 143 19.97 6.19 2.77
N ILE A 144 20.12 4.88 2.84
CA ILE A 144 19.33 3.97 3.67
C ILE A 144 20.20 3.43 4.82
N PRO A 145 19.82 3.65 6.09
CA PRO A 145 20.54 3.09 7.21
C PRO A 145 20.58 1.56 7.11
N SER A 146 21.76 1.00 7.11
CA SER A 146 21.96 -0.45 7.22
C SER A 146 22.20 -0.82 8.68
N TYR A 147 21.60 -1.94 9.09
CA TYR A 147 21.77 -2.51 10.42
C TYR A 147 22.42 -3.87 10.31
N TYR A 148 23.29 -4.22 11.23
CA TYR A 148 23.86 -5.55 11.29
C TYR A 148 23.76 -6.15 12.69
N CYS A 149 23.61 -7.45 12.73
CA CYS A 149 23.62 -8.19 13.99
C CYS A 149 25.06 -8.61 14.30
N LYS A 150 25.60 -8.20 15.45
CA LYS A 150 26.96 -8.57 15.86
C LYS A 150 27.17 -10.08 15.97
N ILE A 151 26.15 -10.83 16.39
CA ILE A 151 26.22 -12.29 16.53
C ILE A 151 26.42 -12.94 15.16
N LYS A 152 25.65 -12.52 14.15
CA LYS A 152 25.71 -13.12 12.82
C LYS A 152 26.73 -12.49 11.89
N ARG A 153 27.33 -11.36 12.28
CA ARG A 153 28.28 -10.57 11.45
C ARG A 153 27.79 -10.34 10.02
N LYS A 154 26.49 -10.34 9.78
CA LYS A 154 25.89 -10.17 8.47
C LYS A 154 25.10 -8.87 8.43
N ILE A 155 25.29 -8.15 7.33
CA ILE A 155 24.43 -7.01 6.99
C ILE A 155 23.03 -7.57 6.76
N GLN A 156 22.04 -7.08 7.52
CA GLN A 156 20.65 -7.46 7.34
C GLN A 156 20.03 -6.56 6.29
N ASN A 157 19.73 -7.12 5.14
CA ASN A 157 19.01 -6.42 4.09
C ASN A 157 17.56 -6.19 4.53
N LYS A 158 17.00 -5.07 4.07
CA LYS A 158 15.68 -4.51 4.36
C LYS A 158 14.51 -5.52 4.32
N ASN A 159 14.66 -6.64 3.62
CA ASN A 159 13.60 -7.61 3.30
C ASN A 159 13.77 -8.98 3.96
N LYS A 160 14.80 -9.21 4.78
CA LYS A 160 14.97 -10.50 5.45
C LYS A 160 14.47 -10.45 6.88
N GLU A 161 13.74 -11.47 7.29
CA GLU A 161 13.34 -11.67 8.69
C GLU A 161 14.55 -11.64 9.60
N ILE A 162 14.49 -10.69 10.54
CA ILE A 162 15.64 -10.27 11.32
C ILE A 162 15.93 -11.22 12.45
N CYS A 163 16.06 -12.40 12.37
CA CYS A 163 16.51 -13.25 13.45
C CYS A 163 15.56 -14.35 13.90
N ASN A 164 15.78 -15.54 13.40
CA ASN A 164 15.20 -16.75 13.99
C ASN A 164 15.80 -17.07 15.37
N ASP A 165 16.96 -16.49 15.72
CA ASP A 165 17.65 -16.76 17.00
C ASP A 165 17.08 -15.94 18.19
N PHE A 166 16.18 -14.98 17.93
CA PHE A 166 15.49 -14.26 18.99
C PHE A 166 14.53 -15.16 19.80
N LYS A 167 14.04 -16.23 19.19
CA LYS A 167 13.18 -17.23 19.88
C LYS A 167 13.94 -18.02 20.95
N ASN A 168 15.25 -18.15 20.82
CA ASN A 168 16.08 -18.95 21.72
C ASN A 168 16.66 -18.17 22.90
N LEU A 169 16.40 -16.87 23.00
CA LEU A 169 16.88 -16.02 24.10
C LEU A 169 15.81 -15.72 25.14
N GLN A 170 14.62 -16.27 24.97
CA GLN A 170 13.49 -16.13 25.94
C GLN A 170 13.25 -17.39 26.77
N ASN A 171 14.10 -18.42 26.63
CA ASN A 171 14.11 -19.61 27.51
C ASN A 171 15.29 -19.54 28.46
#